data_f45cc493109edb77de842b7ae6657815
#
_entry.id   f45cc493109edb77de842b7ae6657815
#
_cell.length_a   1.000
_cell.length_b   1.000
_cell.length_c   1.000
_cell.angle_alpha   90.00
_cell.angle_beta   90.00
_cell.angle_gamma   90.00
#
_symmetry.space_group_name_H-M   'P 1'
#
loop_
_entity.id
_entity.type
_entity.pdbx_description
1 polymer ?
#
loop_
_entity_poly.entity_id
_entity_poly.type
_entity_poly.pdbx_seq_one_letter_code
_entity_poly.pdbx_strand_id
1 'polypeptide(L)'
;MAVAYMAFGGIPYYLDRIDNEKNLSENIDDFFFKDEKINQEFKDVYTGLYATSERYVDVVKALGTQFYGMTRRELAKTVGIELGGTFSKIMDNLRESGITREYPRYGKDRVETVYQLKDFFSLFYLHFIHGKGTDAGNWRTIQRTSSFYTWAGNTFEMLCIEHQNQLKEALRIATVSRNYCWRGLGPNGSIAQVDLVLEWKGERTDYLCEMKFSEHEFVIDKQYEVELANKIDAFVASKQHTKTHSVQLVLVTTNGLARGIHSKDVNQQVTLEDLFKCDR
;
A
#
# COMPACT_ATOMS: atom_id res chain seq x y z
N MET A 1 5.25 -9.17 -12.92
CA MET A 1 5.89 -7.87 -12.57
C MET A 1 5.46 -7.39 -11.18
N ALA A 2 4.16 -7.17 -10.87
CA ALA A 2 3.70 -6.66 -9.55
C ALA A 2 4.30 -7.43 -8.36
N VAL A 3 4.13 -8.76 -8.33
CA VAL A 3 4.61 -9.60 -7.20
C VAL A 3 6.13 -9.49 -7.02
N ALA A 4 6.91 -9.40 -8.10
CA ALA A 4 8.36 -9.20 -7.99
C ALA A 4 8.69 -7.87 -7.29
N TYR A 5 8.07 -6.78 -7.73
CA TYR A 5 8.26 -5.47 -7.11
C TYR A 5 7.78 -5.45 -5.65
N MET A 6 6.62 -6.05 -5.37
CA MET A 6 6.07 -6.13 -4.01
C MET A 6 6.89 -7.02 -3.06
N ALA A 7 7.72 -7.95 -3.59
CA ALA A 7 8.60 -8.78 -2.78
C ALA A 7 9.99 -8.15 -2.58
N PHE A 8 10.63 -7.69 -3.66
CA PHE A 8 12.02 -7.23 -3.66
C PHE A 8 12.15 -5.70 -3.55
N GLY A 9 11.06 -4.95 -3.79
CA GLY A 9 11.13 -3.51 -4.01
C GLY A 9 11.82 -3.15 -5.32
N GLY A 10 12.14 -1.88 -5.50
CA GLY A 10 12.94 -1.39 -6.62
C GLY A 10 14.42 -1.27 -6.29
N ILE A 11 14.94 -2.03 -5.33
CA ILE A 11 16.31 -1.90 -4.84
C ILE A 11 17.26 -2.68 -5.76
N PRO A 12 18.22 -2.02 -6.44
CA PRO A 12 19.11 -2.67 -7.39
C PRO A 12 19.85 -3.89 -6.82
N TYR A 13 20.31 -3.81 -5.58
CA TYR A 13 20.98 -4.91 -4.89
C TYR A 13 20.16 -6.20 -4.85
N TYR A 14 18.84 -6.12 -4.65
CA TYR A 14 17.98 -7.30 -4.64
C TYR A 14 17.64 -7.77 -6.06
N LEU A 15 17.49 -6.82 -6.99
CA LEU A 15 17.20 -7.13 -8.39
C LEU A 15 18.37 -7.83 -9.07
N ASP A 16 19.62 -7.48 -8.75
CA ASP A 16 20.83 -8.14 -9.27
C ASP A 16 20.96 -9.60 -8.82
N ARG A 17 20.26 -9.99 -7.76
CA ARG A 17 20.25 -11.39 -7.26
C ARG A 17 19.18 -12.25 -7.93
N ILE A 18 18.35 -11.68 -8.79
CA ILE A 18 17.33 -12.41 -9.55
C ILE A 18 18.03 -13.19 -10.67
N ASP A 19 17.87 -14.49 -10.65
CA ASP A 19 18.36 -15.40 -11.68
C ASP A 19 17.38 -15.43 -12.86
N ASN A 20 17.81 -14.93 -14.01
CA ASN A 20 16.98 -14.84 -15.21
C ASN A 20 16.67 -16.22 -15.85
N GLU A 21 17.40 -17.27 -15.46
CA GLU A 21 17.14 -18.65 -15.89
C GLU A 21 16.02 -19.30 -15.07
N LYS A 22 15.62 -18.71 -13.95
CA LYS A 22 14.56 -19.19 -13.06
C LYS A 22 13.28 -18.36 -13.20
N ASN A 23 12.16 -19.00 -12.94
CA ASN A 23 10.91 -18.27 -12.82
C ASN A 23 10.84 -17.47 -11.50
N LEU A 24 9.88 -16.54 -11.42
CA LEU A 24 9.73 -15.66 -10.25
C LEU A 24 9.55 -16.42 -8.94
N SER A 25 8.78 -17.52 -8.96
CA SER A 25 8.53 -18.31 -7.74
C SER A 25 9.80 -18.98 -7.23
N GLU A 26 10.64 -19.46 -8.13
CA GLU A 26 11.96 -20.05 -7.79
C GLU A 26 12.91 -18.99 -7.23
N ASN A 27 12.94 -17.80 -7.82
CA ASN A 27 13.75 -16.70 -7.31
C ASN A 27 13.29 -16.26 -5.89
N ILE A 28 12.00 -16.17 -5.65
CA ILE A 28 11.46 -15.84 -4.33
C ILE A 28 11.79 -16.94 -3.32
N ASP A 29 11.66 -18.22 -3.70
CA ASP A 29 12.02 -19.34 -2.82
C ASP A 29 13.50 -19.30 -2.47
N ASP A 30 14.37 -19.13 -3.46
CA ASP A 30 15.81 -19.13 -3.26
C ASP A 30 16.27 -17.97 -2.35
N PHE A 31 15.69 -16.78 -2.57
CA PHE A 31 16.08 -15.58 -1.83
C PHE A 31 15.50 -15.53 -0.40
N PHE A 32 14.22 -15.83 -0.23
CA PHE A 32 13.52 -15.61 1.04
C PHE A 32 13.37 -16.87 1.90
N PHE A 33 13.27 -18.05 1.29
CA PHE A 33 12.94 -19.28 2.01
C PHE A 33 14.10 -20.26 2.15
N LYS A 34 15.09 -20.22 1.24
CA LYS A 34 16.23 -21.10 1.26
C LYS A 34 17.54 -20.41 1.71
N ASP A 35 17.62 -19.08 1.59
CA ASP A 35 18.80 -18.33 2.03
C ASP A 35 18.79 -18.24 3.57
N GLU A 36 19.67 -19.02 4.21
CA GLU A 36 19.83 -19.01 5.67
C GLU A 36 20.23 -17.63 6.23
N LYS A 37 20.76 -16.76 5.38
CA LYS A 37 21.19 -15.40 5.76
C LYS A 37 20.07 -14.38 5.74
N ILE A 38 18.86 -14.74 5.29
CA ILE A 38 17.76 -13.78 5.13
C ILE A 38 17.43 -13.03 6.43
N ASN A 39 17.53 -13.69 7.58
CA ASN A 39 17.34 -13.06 8.88
C ASN A 39 18.44 -12.05 9.21
N GLN A 40 19.68 -12.30 8.76
CA GLN A 40 20.79 -11.38 8.92
C GLN A 40 20.66 -10.22 7.93
N GLU A 41 20.31 -10.50 6.68
CA GLU A 41 20.02 -9.50 5.65
C GLU A 41 19.01 -8.44 6.15
N PHE A 42 17.89 -8.90 6.72
CA PHE A 42 16.90 -7.98 7.32
C PHE A 42 17.51 -7.11 8.43
N LYS A 43 18.36 -7.67 9.29
CA LYS A 43 19.03 -6.89 10.34
C LYS A 43 20.02 -5.90 9.75
N ASP A 44 20.79 -6.33 8.75
CA ASP A 44 21.86 -5.52 8.14
C ASP A 44 21.34 -4.27 7.45
N VAL A 45 20.12 -4.30 6.91
CA VAL A 45 19.43 -3.09 6.40
C VAL A 45 19.39 -1.99 7.47
N TYR A 46 19.12 -2.35 8.72
CA TYR A 46 18.97 -1.37 9.81
C TYR A 46 20.28 -1.10 10.54
N THR A 47 21.16 -2.12 10.72
CA THR A 47 22.44 -1.93 11.40
C THR A 47 23.42 -1.11 10.56
N GLY A 48 23.33 -1.21 9.24
CA GLY A 48 24.11 -0.38 8.34
C GLY A 48 23.70 1.09 8.34
N LEU A 49 22.43 1.37 8.66
CA LEU A 49 21.87 2.72 8.66
C LEU A 49 21.92 3.41 10.03
N TYR A 50 21.84 2.64 11.13
CA TYR A 50 21.63 3.23 12.47
C TYR A 50 22.51 2.59 13.54
N ALA A 51 23.20 3.43 14.32
CA ALA A 51 24.09 2.99 15.40
C ALA A 51 23.39 2.23 16.55
N THR A 52 22.07 2.49 16.75
CA THR A 52 21.21 1.81 17.74
C THR A 52 20.04 1.18 17.03
N SER A 53 20.33 0.16 16.21
CA SER A 53 19.35 -0.42 15.26
C SER A 53 18.14 -1.10 15.91
N GLU A 54 18.25 -1.62 17.13
CA GLU A 54 17.17 -2.39 17.77
C GLU A 54 15.84 -1.62 17.85
N ARG A 55 15.87 -0.35 18.28
CA ARG A 55 14.66 0.48 18.37
C ARG A 55 14.03 0.80 17.01
N TYR A 56 14.86 0.92 15.97
CA TYR A 56 14.38 1.11 14.60
C TYR A 56 13.71 -0.16 14.11
N VAL A 57 14.31 -1.31 14.36
CA VAL A 57 13.73 -2.63 14.03
C VAL A 57 12.39 -2.83 14.74
N ASP A 58 12.25 -2.45 16.01
CA ASP A 58 11.00 -2.56 16.77
C ASP A 58 9.89 -1.70 16.14
N VAL A 59 10.23 -0.46 15.74
CA VAL A 59 9.28 0.43 15.04
C VAL A 59 8.86 -0.18 13.70
N VAL A 60 9.81 -0.69 12.93
CA VAL A 60 9.53 -1.31 11.63
C VAL A 60 8.67 -2.57 11.77
N LYS A 61 8.96 -3.42 12.76
CA LYS A 61 8.14 -4.60 13.07
C LYS A 61 6.72 -4.20 13.46
N ALA A 62 6.55 -3.17 14.30
CA ALA A 62 5.24 -2.68 14.68
C ALA A 62 4.44 -2.18 13.46
N LEU A 63 5.08 -1.38 12.59
CA LEU A 63 4.45 -0.90 11.36
C LEU A 63 4.13 -2.03 10.38
N GLY A 64 4.96 -3.06 10.31
CA GLY A 64 4.73 -4.24 9.46
C GLY A 64 3.49 -5.05 9.83
N THR A 65 2.96 -4.90 11.05
CA THR A 65 1.70 -5.54 11.46
C THR A 65 0.44 -4.78 11.02
N GLN A 66 0.58 -3.54 10.54
CA GLN A 66 -0.54 -2.63 10.28
C GLN A 66 -0.39 -1.97 8.89
N PHE A 67 -0.88 -2.62 7.86
CA PHE A 67 -0.80 -2.12 6.49
C PHE A 67 -1.39 -0.71 6.32
N TYR A 68 -2.44 -0.37 7.07
CA TYR A 68 -3.05 0.96 7.04
C TYR A 68 -2.30 2.03 7.85
N GLY A 69 -1.12 1.67 8.38
CA GLY A 69 -0.28 2.55 9.18
C GLY A 69 -0.81 2.77 10.60
N MET A 70 0.00 3.43 11.39
CA MET A 70 -0.26 3.76 12.79
C MET A 70 -0.08 5.24 13.04
N THR A 71 -0.89 5.82 13.92
CA THR A 71 -0.64 7.18 14.42
C THR A 71 0.61 7.17 15.30
N ARG A 72 1.22 8.35 15.46
CA ARG A 72 2.40 8.51 16.32
C ARG A 72 2.19 7.98 17.73
N ARG A 73 0.98 8.18 18.29
CA ARG A 73 0.63 7.72 19.65
C ARG A 73 0.49 6.20 19.71
N GLU A 74 -0.20 5.60 18.76
CA GLU A 74 -0.36 4.14 18.67
C GLU A 74 1.00 3.47 18.54
N LEU A 75 1.85 3.96 17.66
CA LEU A 75 3.18 3.41 17.40
C LEU A 75 4.07 3.50 18.64
N ALA A 76 4.18 4.68 19.27
CA ALA A 76 4.95 4.88 20.49
C ALA A 76 4.50 3.93 21.62
N LYS A 77 3.18 3.75 21.78
CA LYS A 77 2.61 2.82 22.75
C LYS A 77 2.98 1.37 22.44
N THR A 78 2.90 0.98 21.15
CA THR A 78 3.18 -0.40 20.71
C THR A 78 4.64 -0.78 20.95
N VAL A 79 5.58 0.15 20.67
CA VAL A 79 7.01 -0.13 20.83
C VAL A 79 7.56 0.21 22.22
N GLY A 80 6.72 0.75 23.12
CA GLY A 80 7.14 1.12 24.47
C GLY A 80 8.14 2.27 24.55
N ILE A 81 8.11 3.20 23.58
CA ILE A 81 8.98 4.37 23.54
C ILE A 81 8.15 5.61 23.88
N GLU A 82 8.63 6.44 24.81
CA GLU A 82 7.97 7.69 25.15
C GLU A 82 7.95 8.67 23.98
N LEU A 83 6.83 9.41 23.86
CA LEU A 83 6.69 10.49 22.90
C LEU A 83 7.65 11.65 23.26
N GLY A 84 8.76 11.74 22.54
CA GLY A 84 9.81 12.73 22.82
C GLY A 84 10.82 12.83 21.67
N GLY A 85 11.95 13.49 21.94
CA GLY A 85 12.99 13.72 20.95
C GLY A 85 13.57 12.43 20.35
N THR A 86 13.79 11.41 21.18
CA THR A 86 14.30 10.10 20.70
C THR A 86 13.34 9.45 19.70
N PHE A 87 12.04 9.42 20.03
CA PHE A 87 11.03 8.87 19.11
C PHE A 87 10.94 9.68 17.81
N SER A 88 10.97 11.01 17.91
CA SER A 88 10.99 11.89 16.74
C SER A 88 12.17 11.58 15.83
N LYS A 89 13.39 11.50 16.40
CA LYS A 89 14.60 11.19 15.64
C LYS A 89 14.52 9.83 14.91
N ILE A 90 13.96 8.80 15.57
CA ILE A 90 13.75 7.49 14.93
C ILE A 90 12.83 7.63 13.72
N MET A 91 11.68 8.30 13.89
CA MET A 91 10.71 8.47 12.81
C MET A 91 11.25 9.32 11.66
N ASP A 92 11.96 10.40 11.96
CA ASP A 92 12.60 11.26 10.96
C ASP A 92 13.64 10.47 10.16
N ASN A 93 14.53 9.73 10.81
CA ASN A 93 15.54 8.91 10.15
C ASN A 93 14.92 7.83 9.25
N LEU A 94 13.89 7.11 9.72
CA LEU A 94 13.19 6.09 8.93
C LEU A 94 12.51 6.70 7.69
N ARG A 95 11.96 7.90 7.82
CA ARG A 95 11.38 8.64 6.70
C ARG A 95 12.44 9.09 5.70
N GLU A 96 13.54 9.69 6.17
CA GLU A 96 14.65 10.18 5.32
C GLU A 96 15.34 9.03 4.58
N SER A 97 15.44 7.86 5.20
CA SER A 97 15.95 6.64 4.54
C SER A 97 14.95 5.97 3.61
N GLY A 98 13.75 6.53 3.45
CA GLY A 98 12.71 5.98 2.57
C GLY A 98 12.06 4.70 3.07
N ILE A 99 12.29 4.28 4.33
CA ILE A 99 11.73 3.06 4.92
C ILE A 99 10.26 3.26 5.31
N THR A 100 9.93 4.47 5.79
CA THR A 100 8.56 4.82 6.15
C THR A 100 8.08 6.03 5.37
N ARG A 101 6.76 6.17 5.29
CA ARG A 101 6.11 7.38 4.81
C ARG A 101 5.10 7.88 5.81
N GLU A 102 4.80 9.16 5.70
CA GLU A 102 3.72 9.82 6.41
C GLU A 102 2.64 10.23 5.42
N TYR A 103 1.39 10.10 5.82
CA TYR A 103 0.29 10.66 5.04
C TYR A 103 -0.88 11.08 5.94
N PRO A 104 -1.66 12.08 5.51
CA PRO A 104 -2.87 12.48 6.23
C PRO A 104 -3.97 11.44 6.00
N ARG A 105 -4.57 10.98 7.08
CA ARG A 105 -5.80 10.19 7.07
C ARG A 105 -6.95 11.07 7.55
N TYR A 106 -7.88 11.34 6.68
CA TYR A 106 -9.06 12.12 7.00
C TYR A 106 -10.12 11.19 7.58
N GLY A 107 -10.55 11.49 8.82
CA GLY A 107 -11.64 10.82 9.49
C GLY A 107 -12.86 11.74 9.63
N LYS A 108 -13.86 11.26 10.38
CA LYS A 108 -15.12 12.00 10.59
C LYS A 108 -14.91 13.39 11.20
N ASP A 109 -14.06 13.47 12.23
CA ASP A 109 -13.93 14.66 13.06
C ASP A 109 -12.54 15.30 13.02
N ARG A 110 -11.52 14.60 12.57
CA ARG A 110 -10.14 15.05 12.58
C ARG A 110 -9.30 14.47 11.45
N VAL A 111 -8.20 15.18 11.18
CA VAL A 111 -7.10 14.68 10.34
C VAL A 111 -6.03 14.12 11.27
N GLU A 112 -5.58 12.91 10.99
CA GLU A 112 -4.48 12.27 11.69
C GLU A 112 -3.32 12.03 10.75
N THR A 113 -2.09 12.27 11.21
CA THR A 113 -0.91 11.79 10.50
C THR A 113 -0.68 10.33 10.87
N VAL A 114 -0.61 9.47 9.88
CA VAL A 114 -0.26 8.06 10.04
C VAL A 114 1.09 7.77 9.41
N TYR A 115 1.83 6.89 10.06
CA TYR A 115 3.11 6.37 9.62
C TYR A 115 2.89 4.97 9.06
N GLN A 116 3.45 4.70 7.90
CA GLN A 116 3.32 3.42 7.22
C GLN A 116 4.69 2.93 6.77
N LEU A 117 4.95 1.64 6.93
CA LEU A 117 6.12 0.99 6.36
C LEU A 117 5.94 0.91 4.85
N LYS A 118 6.92 1.40 4.07
CA LYS A 118 6.88 1.38 2.61
C LYS A 118 8.00 0.55 1.97
N ASP A 119 8.95 0.06 2.77
CA ASP A 119 9.97 -0.85 2.28
C ASP A 119 9.38 -2.23 2.01
N PHE A 120 9.28 -2.58 0.73
CA PHE A 120 8.62 -3.81 0.27
C PHE A 120 9.36 -5.07 0.72
N PHE A 121 10.70 -5.04 0.74
CA PHE A 121 11.49 -6.16 1.26
C PHE A 121 11.15 -6.45 2.72
N SER A 122 11.14 -5.42 3.57
CA SER A 122 10.79 -5.58 4.99
C SER A 122 9.34 -6.04 5.19
N LEU A 123 8.39 -5.54 4.38
CA LEU A 123 7.00 -5.99 4.42
C LEU A 123 6.87 -7.47 4.07
N PHE A 124 7.55 -7.93 3.01
CA PHE A 124 7.54 -9.33 2.62
C PHE A 124 8.16 -10.20 3.71
N TYR A 125 9.36 -9.84 4.17
CA TYR A 125 10.08 -10.55 5.22
C TYR A 125 9.24 -10.67 6.51
N LEU A 126 8.69 -9.57 7.00
CA LEU A 126 7.90 -9.56 8.22
C LEU A 126 6.61 -10.39 8.10
N HIS A 127 6.00 -10.41 6.92
CA HIS A 127 4.75 -11.14 6.71
C HIS A 127 4.95 -12.64 6.54
N PHE A 128 5.98 -13.06 5.79
CA PHE A 128 6.14 -14.46 5.39
C PHE A 128 7.28 -15.21 6.08
N ILE A 129 8.30 -14.51 6.56
CA ILE A 129 9.54 -15.15 7.05
C ILE A 129 9.72 -14.96 8.55
N HIS A 130 9.57 -13.71 9.05
CA HIS A 130 9.87 -13.38 10.42
C HIS A 130 9.10 -14.25 11.43
N GLY A 131 9.84 -14.90 12.33
CA GLY A 131 9.26 -15.72 13.40
C GLY A 131 8.73 -17.10 12.99
N LYS A 132 8.83 -17.47 11.71
CA LYS A 132 8.33 -18.77 11.21
C LYS A 132 9.41 -19.85 11.13
N GLY A 133 10.71 -19.48 11.16
CA GLY A 133 11.82 -20.44 11.10
C GLY A 133 11.70 -21.38 9.88
N THR A 134 11.94 -22.67 10.09
CA THR A 134 11.82 -23.73 9.06
C THR A 134 10.38 -23.98 8.63
N ASP A 135 9.40 -23.46 9.35
CA ASP A 135 7.96 -23.63 9.07
C ASP A 135 7.43 -22.56 8.08
N ALA A 136 8.30 -21.69 7.58
CA ALA A 136 7.92 -20.68 6.59
C ALA A 136 7.32 -21.29 5.31
N GLY A 137 7.62 -22.58 5.03
CA GLY A 137 7.12 -23.28 3.85
C GLY A 137 7.88 -22.93 2.59
N ASN A 138 7.17 -22.82 1.47
CA ASN A 138 7.71 -22.37 0.20
C ASN A 138 6.71 -21.47 -0.51
N TRP A 139 7.21 -20.65 -1.44
CA TRP A 139 6.41 -19.67 -2.12
C TRP A 139 5.26 -20.27 -2.93
N ARG A 140 5.48 -21.40 -3.60
CA ARG A 140 4.43 -22.08 -4.39
C ARG A 140 3.22 -22.48 -3.56
N THR A 141 3.43 -22.82 -2.31
CA THR A 141 2.33 -23.13 -1.38
C THR A 141 1.66 -21.85 -0.87
N ILE A 142 2.48 -20.86 -0.49
CA ILE A 142 2.01 -19.59 0.10
C ILE A 142 1.16 -18.79 -0.88
N GLN A 143 1.54 -18.70 -2.16
CA GLN A 143 0.81 -17.92 -3.16
C GLN A 143 -0.61 -18.42 -3.47
N ARG A 144 -1.02 -19.57 -2.91
CA ARG A 144 -2.37 -20.12 -3.02
C ARG A 144 -3.21 -19.92 -1.75
N THR A 145 -2.68 -19.19 -0.77
CA THR A 145 -3.34 -19.01 0.54
C THR A 145 -4.05 -17.66 0.62
N SER A 146 -5.05 -17.56 1.49
CA SER A 146 -5.68 -16.28 1.82
C SER A 146 -4.70 -15.25 2.36
N SER A 147 -3.64 -15.70 3.06
CA SER A 147 -2.56 -14.85 3.55
C SER A 147 -1.83 -14.13 2.42
N PHE A 148 -1.56 -14.83 1.30
CA PHE A 148 -0.98 -14.22 0.10
C PHE A 148 -1.90 -13.14 -0.48
N TYR A 149 -3.19 -13.45 -0.68
CA TYR A 149 -4.12 -12.49 -1.27
C TYR A 149 -4.33 -11.26 -0.39
N THR A 150 -4.35 -11.43 0.93
CA THR A 150 -4.39 -10.31 1.88
C THR A 150 -3.14 -9.44 1.77
N TRP A 151 -1.95 -10.05 1.79
CA TRP A 151 -0.69 -9.34 1.61
C TRP A 151 -0.61 -8.65 0.24
N ALA A 152 -0.95 -9.35 -0.83
CA ALA A 152 -0.89 -8.84 -2.19
C ALA A 152 -1.83 -7.65 -2.39
N GLY A 153 -3.06 -7.72 -1.86
CA GLY A 153 -4.02 -6.61 -1.90
C GLY A 153 -3.47 -5.36 -1.20
N ASN A 154 -3.06 -5.50 0.06
CA ASN A 154 -2.52 -4.38 0.83
C ASN A 154 -1.22 -3.81 0.24
N THR A 155 -0.34 -4.69 -0.25
CA THR A 155 0.94 -4.25 -0.82
C THR A 155 0.76 -3.60 -2.19
N PHE A 156 -0.22 -4.05 -2.98
CA PHE A 156 -0.59 -3.42 -4.23
C PHE A 156 -1.17 -2.00 -4.03
N GLU A 157 -2.02 -1.81 -3.01
CA GLU A 157 -2.48 -0.47 -2.61
C GLU A 157 -1.27 0.44 -2.30
N MET A 158 -0.31 -0.06 -1.52
CA MET A 158 0.90 0.69 -1.21
C MET A 158 1.74 1.02 -2.44
N LEU A 159 1.87 0.07 -3.39
CA LEU A 159 2.56 0.28 -4.66
C LEU A 159 1.89 1.40 -5.46
N CYS A 160 0.56 1.38 -5.59
CA CYS A 160 -0.18 2.42 -6.29
C CYS A 160 -0.01 3.80 -5.65
N ILE A 161 0.00 3.88 -4.31
CA ILE A 161 0.23 5.14 -3.60
C ILE A 161 1.68 5.64 -3.78
N GLU A 162 2.67 4.76 -3.84
CA GLU A 162 4.06 5.14 -4.13
C GLU A 162 4.19 5.69 -5.56
N HIS A 163 3.44 5.12 -6.50
CA HIS A 163 3.38 5.56 -7.90
C HIS A 163 2.23 6.53 -8.20
N GLN A 164 1.81 7.33 -7.22
CA GLN A 164 0.69 8.26 -7.39
C GLN A 164 0.92 9.33 -8.47
N ASN A 165 2.17 9.68 -8.81
CA ASN A 165 2.44 10.62 -9.89
C ASN A 165 2.12 9.99 -11.25
N GLN A 166 2.53 8.74 -11.48
CA GLN A 166 2.18 7.97 -12.68
C GLN A 166 0.66 7.73 -12.76
N LEU A 167 0.00 7.51 -11.60
CA LEU A 167 -1.46 7.42 -11.54
C LEU A 167 -2.12 8.73 -12.02
N LYS A 168 -1.61 9.88 -11.57
CA LYS A 168 -2.11 11.20 -12.03
C LYS A 168 -1.89 11.40 -13.52
N GLU A 169 -0.73 11.01 -14.04
CA GLU A 169 -0.41 11.06 -15.48
C GLU A 169 -1.36 10.18 -16.29
N ALA A 170 -1.60 8.93 -15.86
CA ALA A 170 -2.54 8.02 -16.50
C ALA A 170 -3.98 8.58 -16.52
N LEU A 171 -4.39 9.26 -15.45
CA LEU A 171 -5.68 9.95 -15.35
C LEU A 171 -5.71 11.32 -16.03
N ARG A 172 -4.57 11.80 -16.57
CA ARG A 172 -4.40 13.12 -17.17
C ARG A 172 -4.74 14.29 -16.23
N ILE A 173 -4.46 14.11 -14.95
CA ILE A 173 -4.67 15.14 -13.92
C ILE A 173 -3.40 15.99 -13.82
N ALA A 174 -3.42 17.21 -14.38
CA ALA A 174 -2.25 18.08 -14.42
C ALA A 174 -1.82 18.58 -13.04
N THR A 175 -2.77 18.87 -12.15
CA THR A 175 -2.49 19.44 -10.83
C THR A 175 -3.47 18.93 -9.80
N VAL A 176 -2.96 18.24 -8.81
CA VAL A 176 -3.74 17.77 -7.66
C VAL A 176 -3.54 18.74 -6.50
N SER A 177 -4.64 19.24 -5.94
CA SER A 177 -4.60 20.15 -4.81
C SER A 177 -4.31 19.43 -3.49
N ARG A 178 -4.92 18.25 -3.32
CA ARG A 178 -4.70 17.36 -2.17
C ARG A 178 -4.79 15.91 -2.60
N ASN A 179 -4.02 15.06 -1.93
CA ASN A 179 -4.12 13.61 -2.00
C ASN A 179 -4.10 13.03 -0.59
N TYR A 180 -5.02 12.13 -0.30
CA TYR A 180 -5.19 11.58 1.05
C TYR A 180 -5.99 10.28 1.03
N CYS A 181 -5.81 9.44 2.07
CA CYS A 181 -6.74 8.35 2.35
C CYS A 181 -7.94 8.90 3.12
N TRP A 182 -9.12 8.34 2.86
CA TRP A 182 -10.32 8.75 3.55
C TRP A 182 -11.03 7.57 4.21
N ARG A 183 -11.55 7.80 5.42
CA ARG A 183 -12.36 6.82 6.14
C ARG A 183 -13.51 7.52 6.83
N GLY A 184 -14.71 6.99 6.69
CA GLY A 184 -15.92 7.55 7.28
C GLY A 184 -16.97 6.47 7.53
N LEU A 185 -18.21 6.93 7.78
CA LEU A 185 -19.38 6.07 7.93
C LEU A 185 -20.31 6.29 6.75
N GLY A 186 -20.73 5.20 6.15
CA GLY A 186 -21.77 5.21 5.13
C GLY A 186 -23.15 5.54 5.71
N PRO A 187 -24.15 5.78 4.84
CA PRO A 187 -25.52 6.10 5.25
C PRO A 187 -26.15 5.03 6.15
N ASN A 188 -25.77 3.78 5.99
CA ASN A 188 -26.23 2.64 6.78
C ASN A 188 -25.43 2.44 8.09
N GLY A 189 -24.48 3.35 8.43
CA GLY A 189 -23.59 3.23 9.58
C GLY A 189 -22.41 2.29 9.39
N SER A 190 -22.26 1.66 8.23
CA SER A 190 -21.09 0.84 7.91
C SER A 190 -19.83 1.70 7.72
N ILE A 191 -18.68 1.12 8.01
CA ILE A 191 -17.39 1.79 7.74
C ILE A 191 -17.18 1.81 6.23
N ALA A 192 -16.89 3.00 5.70
CA ALA A 192 -16.47 3.22 4.33
C ALA A 192 -15.04 3.76 4.31
N GLN A 193 -14.20 3.21 3.43
CA GLN A 193 -12.83 3.66 3.24
C GLN A 193 -12.53 3.77 1.74
N VAL A 194 -11.86 4.85 1.36
CA VAL A 194 -11.32 5.08 0.02
C VAL A 194 -9.80 5.04 0.12
N ASP A 195 -9.16 4.24 -0.70
CA ASP A 195 -7.72 3.99 -0.63
C ASP A 195 -6.93 5.26 -0.94
N LEU A 196 -7.36 6.01 -1.95
CA LEU A 196 -6.77 7.31 -2.29
C LEU A 196 -7.83 8.25 -2.88
N VAL A 197 -7.90 9.46 -2.34
CA VAL A 197 -8.67 10.57 -2.91
C VAL A 197 -7.70 11.55 -3.55
N LEU A 198 -7.92 11.88 -4.83
CA LEU A 198 -7.21 12.93 -5.54
C LEU A 198 -8.18 14.09 -5.80
N GLU A 199 -7.99 15.19 -5.08
CA GLU A 199 -8.83 16.40 -5.25
C GLU A 199 -8.23 17.29 -6.34
N TRP A 200 -8.98 17.51 -7.42
CA TRP A 200 -8.59 18.42 -8.49
C TRP A 200 -9.48 19.67 -8.51
N LYS A 201 -9.03 20.70 -7.83
CA LYS A 201 -9.78 21.96 -7.72
C LYS A 201 -9.99 22.68 -9.05
N GLY A 202 -9.04 22.56 -9.98
CA GLY A 202 -9.13 23.19 -11.30
C GLY A 202 -10.35 22.77 -12.07
N GLU A 203 -10.70 21.48 -12.02
CA GLU A 203 -11.89 20.92 -12.70
C GLU A 203 -13.02 20.58 -11.73
N ARG A 204 -12.88 20.95 -10.46
CA ARG A 204 -13.89 20.68 -9.42
C ARG A 204 -14.28 19.20 -9.38
N THR A 205 -13.29 18.32 -9.33
CA THR A 205 -13.50 16.88 -9.36
C THR A 205 -12.70 16.21 -8.24
N ASP A 206 -13.36 15.29 -7.55
CA ASP A 206 -12.76 14.41 -6.56
C ASP A 206 -12.68 13.00 -7.18
N TYR A 207 -11.48 12.49 -7.41
CA TYR A 207 -11.26 11.12 -7.90
C TYR A 207 -11.14 10.19 -6.70
N LEU A 208 -12.04 9.22 -6.58
CA LEU A 208 -11.99 8.18 -5.58
C LEU A 208 -11.32 6.95 -6.21
N CYS A 209 -10.09 6.69 -5.83
CA CYS A 209 -9.30 5.59 -6.36
C CYS A 209 -9.41 4.38 -5.44
N GLU A 210 -9.90 3.27 -5.99
CA GLU A 210 -9.94 1.95 -5.37
C GLU A 210 -8.91 1.05 -6.04
N MET A 211 -8.10 0.37 -5.25
CA MET A 211 -6.96 -0.41 -5.71
C MET A 211 -7.18 -1.89 -5.47
N LYS A 212 -7.09 -2.71 -6.53
CA LYS A 212 -7.38 -4.14 -6.46
C LYS A 212 -6.30 -4.97 -7.13
N PHE A 213 -5.64 -5.81 -6.31
CA PHE A 213 -4.79 -6.87 -6.82
C PHE A 213 -5.66 -8.02 -7.32
N SER A 214 -5.40 -8.46 -8.54
CA SER A 214 -6.02 -9.65 -9.13
C SER A 214 -5.06 -10.34 -10.10
N GLU A 215 -5.12 -11.66 -10.20
CA GLU A 215 -4.30 -12.44 -11.15
C GLU A 215 -4.84 -12.38 -12.58
N HIS A 216 -6.11 -12.01 -12.74
CA HIS A 216 -6.81 -11.83 -14.00
C HIS A 216 -7.51 -10.48 -14.01
N GLU A 217 -8.26 -10.17 -15.07
CA GLU A 217 -9.13 -9.00 -15.06
C GLU A 217 -10.04 -9.02 -13.83
N PHE A 218 -10.12 -7.88 -13.14
CA PHE A 218 -10.93 -7.78 -11.93
C PHE A 218 -12.42 -7.75 -12.30
N VAL A 219 -13.21 -8.59 -11.65
CA VAL A 219 -14.66 -8.65 -11.86
C VAL A 219 -15.37 -7.97 -10.70
N ILE A 220 -16.18 -6.96 -10.98
CA ILE A 220 -17.09 -6.38 -10.00
C ILE A 220 -18.37 -7.23 -9.97
N ASP A 221 -18.62 -7.86 -8.84
CA ASP A 221 -19.89 -8.53 -8.57
C ASP A 221 -20.92 -7.57 -7.96
N LYS A 222 -22.14 -8.06 -7.80
CA LYS A 222 -23.25 -7.28 -7.24
C LYS A 222 -22.97 -6.77 -5.82
N GLN A 223 -22.29 -7.55 -5.00
CA GLN A 223 -21.97 -7.15 -3.63
C GLN A 223 -20.96 -6.01 -3.63
N TYR A 224 -19.90 -6.14 -4.42
CA TYR A 224 -18.87 -5.12 -4.51
C TYR A 224 -19.37 -3.82 -5.17
N GLU A 225 -20.28 -3.89 -6.15
CA GLU A 225 -20.98 -2.71 -6.68
C GLU A 225 -21.69 -1.92 -5.58
N VAL A 226 -22.41 -2.61 -4.67
CA VAL A 226 -23.08 -1.97 -3.52
C VAL A 226 -22.07 -1.38 -2.54
N GLU A 227 -20.94 -2.04 -2.31
CA GLU A 227 -19.85 -1.50 -1.46
C GLU A 227 -19.26 -0.23 -2.06
N LEU A 228 -19.01 -0.18 -3.37
CA LEU A 228 -18.51 1.00 -4.08
C LEU A 228 -19.52 2.16 -3.99
N ALA A 229 -20.79 1.89 -4.25
CA ALA A 229 -21.86 2.91 -4.12
C ALA A 229 -21.91 3.48 -2.69
N ASN A 230 -21.85 2.62 -1.67
CA ASN A 230 -21.80 3.05 -0.27
C ASN A 230 -20.57 3.92 0.05
N LYS A 231 -19.41 3.63 -0.52
CA LYS A 231 -18.19 4.45 -0.36
C LYS A 231 -18.36 5.83 -0.98
N ILE A 232 -18.94 5.92 -2.18
CA ILE A 232 -19.21 7.18 -2.87
C ILE A 232 -20.20 8.00 -2.04
N ASP A 233 -21.34 7.43 -1.62
CA ASP A 233 -22.37 8.12 -0.84
C ASP A 233 -21.82 8.62 0.50
N ALA A 234 -21.03 7.79 1.18
CA ALA A 234 -20.37 8.14 2.43
C ALA A 234 -19.41 9.32 2.26
N PHE A 235 -18.60 9.30 1.19
CA PHE A 235 -17.68 10.39 0.89
C PHE A 235 -18.41 11.68 0.55
N VAL A 236 -19.41 11.63 -0.31
CA VAL A 236 -20.24 12.79 -0.70
C VAL A 236 -20.94 13.41 0.51
N ALA A 237 -21.39 12.61 1.46
CA ALA A 237 -22.01 13.09 2.70
C ALA A 237 -20.98 13.64 3.71
N SER A 238 -19.69 13.46 3.48
CA SER A 238 -18.63 13.86 4.41
C SER A 238 -18.29 15.36 4.30
N LYS A 239 -17.60 15.88 5.33
CA LYS A 239 -17.09 17.25 5.33
C LYS A 239 -15.88 17.45 4.39
N GLN A 240 -15.25 16.38 3.94
CA GLN A 240 -14.08 16.41 3.06
C GLN A 240 -14.50 16.69 1.61
N HIS A 241 -15.68 16.23 1.21
CA HIS A 241 -16.20 16.51 -0.12
C HIS A 241 -16.64 17.98 -0.25
N THR A 242 -16.22 18.62 -1.32
CA THR A 242 -16.67 19.97 -1.68
C THR A 242 -17.95 19.85 -2.52
N LYS A 243 -19.06 20.34 -2.02
CA LYS A 243 -20.41 20.21 -2.65
C LYS A 243 -20.52 20.63 -4.12
N THR A 244 -19.58 21.44 -4.61
CA THR A 244 -19.52 21.87 -6.01
C THR A 244 -18.63 20.99 -6.88
N HIS A 245 -18.00 19.99 -6.29
CA HIS A 245 -17.18 19.03 -7.02
C HIS A 245 -18.02 17.85 -7.50
N SER A 246 -17.71 17.36 -8.69
CA SER A 246 -18.15 16.05 -9.14
C SER A 246 -17.28 14.95 -8.49
N VAL A 247 -17.82 13.75 -8.40
CA VAL A 247 -17.07 12.58 -7.93
C VAL A 247 -16.88 11.60 -9.07
N GLN A 248 -15.68 11.11 -9.25
CA GLN A 248 -15.36 10.06 -10.22
C GLN A 248 -14.74 8.85 -9.51
N LEU A 249 -15.30 7.68 -9.76
CA LEU A 249 -14.75 6.42 -9.29
C LEU A 249 -13.68 5.92 -10.26
N VAL A 250 -12.47 5.72 -9.75
CA VAL A 250 -11.33 5.18 -10.49
C VAL A 250 -11.00 3.81 -9.92
N LEU A 251 -10.95 2.80 -10.77
CA LEU A 251 -10.46 1.48 -10.37
C LEU A 251 -9.04 1.28 -10.88
N VAL A 252 -8.11 1.03 -9.93
CA VAL A 252 -6.71 0.73 -10.23
C VAL A 252 -6.49 -0.77 -10.02
N THR A 253 -6.11 -1.49 -11.06
CA THR A 253 -5.98 -2.96 -10.99
C THR A 253 -4.67 -3.45 -11.57
N THR A 254 -4.29 -4.67 -11.22
CA THR A 254 -3.11 -5.31 -11.82
C THR A 254 -3.31 -5.63 -13.30
N ASN A 255 -4.48 -6.16 -13.69
CA ASN A 255 -4.72 -6.73 -15.01
C ASN A 255 -5.94 -6.16 -15.76
N GLY A 256 -6.46 -5.01 -15.32
CA GLY A 256 -7.64 -4.40 -15.92
C GLY A 256 -8.95 -4.83 -15.27
N LEU A 257 -10.03 -4.22 -15.74
CA LEU A 257 -11.39 -4.46 -15.28
C LEU A 257 -12.19 -5.20 -16.34
N ALA A 258 -12.75 -6.35 -15.97
CA ALA A 258 -13.69 -7.07 -16.83
C ALA A 258 -14.97 -6.23 -17.01
N ARG A 259 -15.39 -6.04 -18.26
CA ARG A 259 -16.64 -5.33 -18.55
C ARG A 259 -17.83 -6.17 -18.14
N GLY A 260 -18.75 -5.57 -17.37
CA GLY A 260 -19.94 -6.26 -16.87
C GLY A 260 -21.04 -5.27 -16.48
N ILE A 261 -22.19 -5.82 -16.11
CA ILE A 261 -23.36 -5.02 -15.71
C ILE A 261 -23.12 -4.24 -14.41
N HIS A 262 -22.20 -4.71 -13.55
CA HIS A 262 -21.86 -4.14 -12.26
C HIS A 262 -20.68 -3.14 -12.30
N SER A 263 -20.04 -2.95 -13.46
CA SER A 263 -18.93 -2.02 -13.62
C SER A 263 -19.31 -0.65 -14.17
N LYS A 264 -20.60 -0.34 -14.24
CA LYS A 264 -21.15 0.88 -14.90
C LYS A 264 -20.74 2.17 -14.20
N ASP A 265 -20.57 2.12 -12.88
CA ASP A 265 -20.28 3.29 -12.07
C ASP A 265 -18.78 3.59 -12.01
N VAL A 266 -17.93 2.71 -12.59
CA VAL A 266 -16.51 2.98 -12.73
C VAL A 266 -16.30 3.95 -13.90
N ASN A 267 -15.88 5.16 -13.59
CA ASN A 267 -15.68 6.22 -14.57
C ASN A 267 -14.37 6.04 -15.34
N GLN A 268 -13.33 5.61 -14.67
CA GLN A 268 -12.01 5.39 -15.26
C GLN A 268 -11.34 4.15 -14.67
N GLN A 269 -10.48 3.52 -15.45
CA GLN A 269 -9.60 2.46 -14.99
C GLN A 269 -8.15 2.79 -15.29
N VAL A 270 -7.26 2.36 -14.40
CA VAL A 270 -5.81 2.39 -14.56
C VAL A 270 -5.27 1.00 -14.26
N THR A 271 -4.33 0.54 -15.05
CA THR A 271 -3.70 -0.76 -14.85
C THR A 271 -2.30 -0.61 -14.25
N LEU A 272 -1.76 -1.69 -13.71
CA LEU A 272 -0.35 -1.72 -13.30
C LEU A 272 0.59 -1.29 -14.44
N GLU A 273 0.30 -1.70 -15.68
CA GLU A 273 1.11 -1.33 -16.84
C GLU A 273 1.15 0.19 -17.02
N ASP A 274 0.02 0.87 -16.81
CA ASP A 274 -0.06 2.33 -16.93
C ASP A 274 0.81 3.04 -15.89
N LEU A 275 1.00 2.45 -14.69
CA LEU A 275 1.85 3.00 -13.65
C LEU A 275 3.36 2.87 -13.96
N PHE A 276 3.74 2.00 -14.90
CA PHE A 276 5.14 1.75 -15.27
C PHE A 276 5.45 2.11 -16.73
N LYS A 277 4.52 2.77 -17.43
CA LYS A 277 4.81 3.35 -18.74
C LYS A 277 5.79 4.51 -18.55
N CYS A 278 6.98 4.36 -19.09
CA CYS A 278 7.87 5.52 -19.27
C CYS A 278 7.35 6.31 -20.46
N ASP A 279 7.02 7.59 -20.26
CA ASP A 279 6.87 8.50 -21.38
C ASP A 279 8.19 8.52 -22.15
N ARG A 280 8.14 8.09 -23.42
CA ARG A 280 9.28 8.11 -24.33
C ARG A 280 9.45 9.50 -24.92
#